data_a795f7c3d7d5389a1ceae22532d4929b
#
_entry.id   a795f7c3d7d5389a1ceae22532d4929b
#
_cell.length_a   1.000
_cell.length_b   1.000
_cell.length_c   1.000
_cell.angle_alpha   90.00
_cell.angle_beta   90.00
_cell.angle_gamma   90.00
#
_symmetry.space_group_name_H-M   'P 1'
#
loop_
_entity.id
_entity.type
_entity.pdbx_description
1 polymer ?
#
loop_
_entity_poly.entity_id
_entity_poly.type
_entity_poly.pdbx_seq_one_letter_code
_entity_poly.pdbx_strand_id
1 'polypeptide(L)'
;MKVTYKANAKINLMLDILARLDNGYHSLFMLMQSVDLSDIVTVEETESGKIEITSSEDGIPCDKRNIAWKAAEKFFEAAGVENKGIKIHLEKHIPFAAGMAGGSADGAAVIAALNDIYGTGLTAQELCTIGVKVGADVPFCLTGGTCLAQNVGEILSPLPVLDDCYIVLAKPDRGVSTKEAYDAFDTAQNVRHLDTCGMLYAASKGDLYEICKRTKNVFEQLIEVPERVPIKSIMNRYGALTACMSGSGPTVYGIFDDESKAQAAAEALKSVVKNIYVTKPAKCGLEKI
;
A
#
# COMPACT_ATOMS: atom_id res chain seq x y z
N MET A 1 22.04 18.54 -0.52
CA MET A 1 21.35 18.00 -1.72
C MET A 1 19.87 17.84 -1.43
N LYS A 2 18.96 17.94 -2.46
CA LYS A 2 17.52 17.78 -2.28
C LYS A 2 17.00 16.80 -3.32
N VAL A 3 16.18 15.83 -2.92
CA VAL A 3 15.59 14.80 -3.79
C VAL A 3 14.11 14.66 -3.46
N THR A 4 13.27 14.52 -4.48
CA THR A 4 11.83 14.36 -4.35
C THR A 4 11.37 13.09 -5.06
N TYR A 5 10.49 12.35 -4.40
CA TYR A 5 9.84 11.17 -4.94
C TYR A 5 8.32 11.28 -4.85
N LYS A 6 7.65 10.80 -5.88
CA LYS A 6 6.25 10.43 -5.88
C LYS A 6 6.17 9.00 -5.33
N ALA A 7 5.43 8.80 -4.24
CA ALA A 7 5.32 7.54 -3.51
C ALA A 7 3.91 6.97 -3.65
N ASN A 8 3.76 5.93 -4.46
CA ASN A 8 2.48 5.38 -4.86
C ASN A 8 1.84 4.54 -3.75
N ALA A 9 0.52 4.66 -3.60
CA ALA A 9 -0.30 3.77 -2.78
C ALA A 9 -0.36 2.35 -3.35
N LYS A 10 -0.92 1.42 -2.59
CA LYS A 10 -1.20 0.05 -3.04
C LYS A 10 -2.62 -0.38 -2.71
N ILE A 11 -3.08 -1.38 -3.44
CA ILE A 11 -4.23 -2.22 -3.08
C ILE A 11 -3.81 -3.68 -3.01
N ASN A 12 -4.61 -4.51 -2.32
CA ASN A 12 -4.46 -5.96 -2.34
C ASN A 12 -5.52 -6.56 -3.26
N LEU A 13 -5.10 -7.09 -4.43
CA LEU A 13 -5.99 -7.82 -5.34
C LEU A 13 -6.43 -9.16 -4.73
N MET A 14 -5.53 -9.77 -3.92
CA MET A 14 -5.86 -10.85 -3.02
C MET A 14 -5.08 -10.70 -1.72
N LEU A 15 -5.71 -11.03 -0.60
CA LEU A 15 -5.07 -11.16 0.70
C LEU A 15 -5.63 -12.38 1.42
N ASP A 16 -4.78 -13.38 1.65
CA ASP A 16 -5.11 -14.53 2.49
C ASP A 16 -4.05 -14.70 3.59
N ILE A 17 -4.48 -15.20 4.73
CA ILE A 17 -3.61 -15.58 5.86
C ILE A 17 -3.54 -17.10 5.88
N LEU A 18 -2.36 -17.65 5.63
CA LEU A 18 -2.17 -19.10 5.46
C LEU A 18 -1.94 -19.82 6.79
N ALA A 19 -1.19 -19.19 7.68
CA ALA A 19 -0.84 -19.77 8.98
C ALA A 19 -0.34 -18.70 9.95
N ARG A 20 -0.40 -18.98 11.25
CA ARG A 20 0.33 -18.24 12.28
C ARG A 20 1.72 -18.85 12.43
N LEU A 21 2.75 -18.01 12.50
CA LEU A 21 4.14 -18.40 12.66
C LEU A 21 4.53 -18.44 14.15
N ASP A 22 5.59 -19.19 14.49
CA ASP A 22 6.07 -19.33 15.88
C ASP A 22 6.54 -18.01 16.49
N ASN A 23 6.95 -17.05 15.65
CA ASN A 23 7.34 -15.70 16.07
C ASN A 23 6.16 -14.74 16.33
N GLY A 24 4.92 -15.25 16.23
CA GLY A 24 3.68 -14.49 16.44
C GLY A 24 3.19 -13.70 15.23
N TYR A 25 3.93 -13.67 14.13
CA TYR A 25 3.48 -13.12 12.85
C TYR A 25 2.63 -14.14 12.08
N HIS A 26 2.13 -13.73 10.90
CA HIS A 26 1.31 -14.57 10.02
C HIS A 26 1.99 -14.78 8.68
N SER A 27 1.93 -16.01 8.19
CA SER A 27 2.28 -16.32 6.81
C SER A 27 1.15 -15.87 5.90
N LEU A 28 1.47 -14.99 4.96
CA LEU A 28 0.53 -14.33 4.06
C LEU A 28 0.69 -14.82 2.63
N PHE A 29 -0.40 -14.78 1.90
CA PHE A 29 -0.42 -14.76 0.45
C PHE A 29 -1.12 -13.47 0.01
N MET A 30 -0.38 -12.56 -0.61
CA MET A 30 -0.95 -11.32 -1.10
C MET A 30 -0.57 -11.12 -2.57
N LEU A 31 -1.58 -10.80 -3.40
CA LEU A 31 -1.32 -10.20 -4.69
C LEU A 31 -1.53 -8.69 -4.53
N MET A 32 -0.46 -7.93 -4.68
CA MET A 32 -0.45 -6.48 -4.45
C MET A 32 -0.30 -5.73 -5.76
N GLN A 33 -0.94 -4.57 -5.87
CA GLN A 33 -0.86 -3.66 -7.01
C GLN A 33 -0.64 -2.22 -6.56
N SER A 34 0.38 -1.56 -7.09
CA SER A 34 0.56 -0.12 -6.94
C SER A 34 -0.51 0.64 -7.73
N VAL A 35 -0.99 1.75 -7.19
CA VAL A 35 -1.98 2.61 -7.85
C VAL A 35 -1.47 4.05 -7.92
N ASP A 36 -1.84 4.78 -8.98
CA ASP A 36 -1.41 6.15 -9.24
C ASP A 36 -2.19 7.18 -8.38
N LEU A 37 -2.24 6.91 -7.08
CA LEU A 37 -2.56 7.83 -5.99
C LEU A 37 -1.34 7.87 -5.10
N SER A 38 -0.71 9.03 -4.92
CA SER A 38 0.63 9.10 -4.33
C SER A 38 0.83 10.29 -3.43
N ASP A 39 1.64 10.10 -2.41
CA ASP A 39 2.22 11.19 -1.64
C ASP A 39 3.48 11.73 -2.34
N ILE A 40 3.83 12.98 -2.08
CA ILE A 40 5.08 13.58 -2.54
C ILE A 40 6.01 13.71 -1.34
N VAL A 41 7.15 13.03 -1.42
CA VAL A 41 8.14 12.99 -0.34
C VAL A 41 9.41 13.70 -0.78
N THR A 42 9.73 14.78 -0.10
CA THR A 42 10.96 15.54 -0.33
C THR A 42 11.93 15.34 0.83
N VAL A 43 13.15 14.95 0.52
CA VAL A 43 14.26 14.85 1.48
C VAL A 43 15.36 15.83 1.10
N GLU A 44 15.78 16.63 2.06
CA GLU A 44 16.83 17.62 1.92
C GLU A 44 17.90 17.42 2.99
N GLU A 45 19.17 17.33 2.58
CA GLU A 45 20.31 17.30 3.49
C GLU A 45 20.51 18.68 4.14
N THR A 46 20.81 18.67 5.43
CA THR A 46 21.10 19.86 6.24
C THR A 46 22.38 19.65 7.05
N GLU A 47 22.80 20.68 7.80
CA GLU A 47 23.94 20.59 8.74
C GLU A 47 23.45 20.56 10.21
N SER A 48 22.16 20.25 10.44
CA SER A 48 21.56 20.30 11.79
C SER A 48 21.94 19.12 12.69
N GLY A 49 22.48 18.04 12.13
CA GLY A 49 22.70 16.77 12.82
C GLY A 49 21.41 16.05 13.25
N LYS A 50 20.24 16.52 12.79
CA LYS A 50 18.92 16.02 13.22
C LYS A 50 18.10 15.51 12.05
N ILE A 51 17.14 14.64 12.36
CA ILE A 51 16.04 14.31 11.46
C ILE A 51 14.89 15.26 11.79
N GLU A 52 14.38 15.97 10.81
CA GLU A 52 13.24 16.86 10.93
C GLU A 52 12.17 16.42 9.95
N ILE A 53 10.90 16.33 10.41
CA ILE A 53 9.75 15.99 9.56
C ILE A 53 8.74 17.13 9.60
N THR A 54 8.17 17.41 8.44
CA THR A 54 7.00 18.28 8.29
C THR A 54 5.97 17.58 7.41
N SER A 55 4.68 17.86 7.62
CA SER A 55 3.59 17.27 6.83
C SER A 55 2.60 18.37 6.41
N SER A 56 1.98 18.17 5.24
CA SER A 56 0.86 19.00 4.76
C SER A 56 -0.45 18.69 5.50
N GLU A 57 -0.55 17.53 6.14
CA GLU A 57 -1.75 17.06 6.85
C GLU A 57 -1.56 17.16 8.36
N ASP A 58 -2.54 17.77 9.03
CA ASP A 58 -2.62 17.78 10.49
C ASP A 58 -2.87 16.36 11.03
N GLY A 59 -2.25 16.05 12.19
CA GLY A 59 -2.42 14.72 12.82
C GLY A 59 -1.43 13.65 12.35
N ILE A 60 -0.64 13.90 11.32
CA ILE A 60 0.51 13.03 10.97
C ILE A 60 1.65 13.31 11.96
N PRO A 61 2.14 12.30 12.71
CA PRO A 61 3.26 12.50 13.63
C PRO A 61 4.50 12.99 12.90
N CYS A 62 5.09 14.10 13.36
CA CYS A 62 6.35 14.64 12.83
C CYS A 62 7.54 14.30 13.76
N ASP A 63 7.53 13.14 14.38
CA ASP A 63 8.54 12.64 15.31
C ASP A 63 8.84 11.14 15.07
N LYS A 64 9.53 10.48 16.01
CA LYS A 64 9.94 9.07 15.96
C LYS A 64 8.81 8.07 15.76
N ARG A 65 7.57 8.45 15.94
CA ARG A 65 6.38 7.62 15.67
C ARG A 65 6.10 7.51 14.17
N ASN A 66 6.64 8.41 13.36
CA ASN A 66 6.45 8.40 11.92
C ASN A 66 7.32 7.31 11.25
N ILE A 67 6.75 6.58 10.30
CA ILE A 67 7.48 5.55 9.53
C ILE A 67 8.63 6.17 8.73
N ALA A 68 8.47 7.38 8.20
CA ALA A 68 9.52 8.12 7.49
C ALA A 68 10.74 8.41 8.38
N TRP A 69 10.52 8.71 9.67
CA TRP A 69 11.61 8.85 10.65
C TRP A 69 12.36 7.55 10.84
N LYS A 70 11.62 6.48 11.11
CA LYS A 70 12.19 5.14 11.31
C LYS A 70 12.97 4.68 10.07
N ALA A 71 12.46 5.00 8.87
CA ALA A 71 13.10 4.70 7.60
C ALA A 71 14.49 5.38 7.51
N ALA A 72 14.56 6.65 7.86
CA ALA A 72 15.83 7.39 7.90
C ALA A 72 16.81 6.79 8.92
N GLU A 73 16.37 6.53 10.15
CA GLU A 73 17.24 5.89 11.18
C GLU A 73 17.78 4.54 10.69
N LYS A 74 16.93 3.70 10.11
CA LYS A 74 17.34 2.36 9.62
C LYS A 74 18.23 2.43 8.38
N PHE A 75 18.06 3.45 7.54
CA PHE A 75 18.96 3.68 6.42
C PHE A 75 20.36 4.06 6.91
N PHE A 76 20.51 5.06 7.79
CA PHE A 76 21.80 5.48 8.32
C PHE A 76 22.53 4.34 9.04
N GLU A 77 21.80 3.56 9.85
CA GLU A 77 22.33 2.38 10.54
C GLU A 77 22.88 1.33 9.57
N ALA A 78 22.15 1.05 8.49
CA ALA A 78 22.49 -0.01 7.54
C ALA A 78 23.59 0.42 6.53
N ALA A 79 23.52 1.67 6.06
CA ALA A 79 24.47 2.21 5.09
C ALA A 79 25.82 2.61 5.73
N GLY A 80 25.87 2.73 7.07
CA GLY A 80 27.08 3.14 7.79
C GLY A 80 27.53 4.57 7.49
N VAL A 81 26.59 5.44 7.06
CA VAL A 81 26.87 6.85 6.77
C VAL A 81 26.42 7.73 7.93
N GLU A 82 27.19 8.81 8.17
CA GLU A 82 26.87 9.76 9.22
C GLU A 82 25.67 10.62 8.85
N ASN A 83 24.73 10.76 9.78
CA ASN A 83 23.61 11.70 9.64
C ASN A 83 24.07 13.12 9.95
N LYS A 84 24.41 13.89 8.93
CA LYS A 84 24.74 15.33 9.07
C LYS A 84 23.51 16.20 9.33
N GLY A 85 22.32 15.66 9.16
CA GLY A 85 21.04 16.31 9.29
C GLY A 85 20.22 16.16 8.02
N ILE A 86 18.92 15.90 8.19
CA ILE A 86 17.97 15.83 7.07
C ILE A 86 16.64 16.47 7.45
N LYS A 87 15.99 17.08 6.45
CA LYS A 87 14.63 17.56 6.52
C LYS A 87 13.77 16.76 5.56
N ILE A 88 12.70 16.14 6.06
CA ILE A 88 11.73 15.39 5.31
C ILE A 88 10.44 16.20 5.26
N HIS A 89 9.89 16.40 4.07
CA HIS A 89 8.56 17.00 3.89
C HIS A 89 7.64 15.98 3.22
N LEU A 90 6.49 15.74 3.84
CA LEU A 90 5.45 14.82 3.38
C LEU A 90 4.24 15.64 2.89
N GLU A 91 4.02 15.69 1.57
CA GLU A 91 2.79 16.20 0.99
C GLU A 91 1.83 15.02 0.81
N LYS A 92 0.81 14.97 1.66
CA LYS A 92 -0.07 13.80 1.81
C LYS A 92 -1.30 13.88 0.91
N HIS A 93 -1.51 12.85 0.10
CA HIS A 93 -2.70 12.64 -0.72
C HIS A 93 -3.32 11.26 -0.46
N ILE A 94 -2.50 10.28 0.00
CA ILE A 94 -2.98 8.95 0.39
C ILE A 94 -3.65 9.07 1.75
N PRO A 95 -4.94 8.71 1.87
CA PRO A 95 -5.65 8.83 3.14
C PRO A 95 -5.00 8.02 4.27
N PHE A 96 -4.96 8.61 5.47
CA PHE A 96 -4.42 7.95 6.65
C PHE A 96 -5.29 6.76 7.10
N ALA A 97 -4.66 5.69 7.62
CA ALA A 97 -5.30 4.47 8.13
C ALA A 97 -6.31 3.84 7.15
N ALA A 98 -5.92 3.76 5.88
CA ALA A 98 -6.81 3.40 4.77
C ALA A 98 -6.60 1.98 4.21
N GLY A 99 -5.62 1.21 4.70
CA GLY A 99 -5.25 -0.09 4.10
C GLY A 99 -4.49 0.03 2.75
N MET A 100 -3.99 1.24 2.43
CA MET A 100 -3.31 1.57 1.17
C MET A 100 -1.80 1.85 1.33
N ALA A 101 -1.23 1.57 2.50
CA ALA A 101 0.19 1.65 2.82
C ALA A 101 0.86 3.04 2.67
N GLY A 102 0.11 4.17 2.82
CA GLY A 102 0.67 5.53 2.64
C GLY A 102 1.92 5.80 3.47
N GLY A 103 1.92 5.47 4.77
CA GLY A 103 3.11 5.64 5.61
C GLY A 103 4.30 4.76 5.18
N SER A 104 4.04 3.55 4.64
CA SER A 104 5.09 2.68 4.11
C SER A 104 5.65 3.21 2.79
N ALA A 105 4.80 3.83 1.96
CA ALA A 105 5.21 4.53 0.75
C ALA A 105 6.12 5.74 1.08
N ASP A 106 5.75 6.53 2.09
CA ASP A 106 6.61 7.61 2.59
C ASP A 106 7.97 7.09 3.06
N GLY A 107 7.98 6.00 3.86
CA GLY A 107 9.22 5.38 4.33
C GLY A 107 10.08 4.84 3.20
N ALA A 108 9.48 4.22 2.19
CA ALA A 108 10.18 3.74 1.00
C ALA A 108 10.83 4.89 0.23
N ALA A 109 10.11 5.99 0.03
CA ALA A 109 10.63 7.19 -0.63
C ALA A 109 11.81 7.81 0.13
N VAL A 110 11.74 7.85 1.47
CA VAL A 110 12.86 8.33 2.29
C VAL A 110 14.10 7.44 2.11
N ILE A 111 13.96 6.11 2.14
CA ILE A 111 15.07 5.18 1.91
C ILE A 111 15.71 5.43 0.53
N ALA A 112 14.90 5.53 -0.52
CA ALA A 112 15.39 5.77 -1.87
C ALA A 112 16.06 7.15 -2.01
N ALA A 113 15.46 8.20 -1.44
CA ALA A 113 16.02 9.55 -1.47
C ALA A 113 17.36 9.64 -0.74
N LEU A 114 17.51 8.96 0.40
CA LEU A 114 18.78 8.93 1.14
C LEU A 114 19.85 8.16 0.37
N ASN A 115 19.51 7.05 -0.29
CA ASN A 115 20.44 6.34 -1.18
C ASN A 115 21.00 7.27 -2.28
N ASP A 116 20.11 8.10 -2.86
CA ASP A 116 20.51 9.09 -3.88
C ASP A 116 21.37 10.24 -3.28
N ILE A 117 20.93 10.81 -2.14
CA ILE A 117 21.59 11.96 -1.52
C ILE A 117 23.01 11.62 -1.07
N TYR A 118 23.17 10.45 -0.45
CA TYR A 118 24.47 10.02 0.10
C TYR A 118 25.29 9.22 -0.90
N GLY A 119 24.74 8.92 -2.10
CA GLY A 119 25.43 8.19 -3.16
C GLY A 119 25.94 6.81 -2.71
N THR A 120 25.19 6.13 -1.85
CA THR A 120 25.62 4.85 -1.25
C THR A 120 25.63 3.70 -2.25
N GLY A 121 24.91 3.83 -3.38
CA GLY A 121 24.85 2.82 -4.43
C GLY A 121 24.22 1.50 -4.02
N LEU A 122 23.40 1.50 -2.96
CA LEU A 122 22.70 0.29 -2.53
C LEU A 122 21.72 -0.17 -3.61
N THR A 123 21.72 -1.47 -3.87
CA THR A 123 20.83 -2.13 -4.82
C THR A 123 19.39 -2.16 -4.31
N ALA A 124 18.42 -2.37 -5.21
CA ALA A 124 17.02 -2.52 -4.84
C ALA A 124 16.79 -3.59 -3.75
N GLN A 125 17.53 -4.71 -3.81
CA GLN A 125 17.45 -5.77 -2.81
C GLN A 125 17.95 -5.34 -1.44
N GLU A 126 19.04 -4.56 -1.38
CA GLU A 126 19.59 -4.02 -0.12
C GLU A 126 18.64 -2.98 0.48
N LEU A 127 18.04 -2.12 -0.35
CA LEU A 127 17.02 -1.17 0.10
C LEU A 127 15.79 -1.90 0.65
N CYS A 128 15.32 -2.97 0.00
CA CYS A 128 14.23 -3.81 0.52
C CYS A 128 14.61 -4.45 1.86
N THR A 129 15.86 -4.88 2.04
CA THR A 129 16.36 -5.43 3.32
C THR A 129 16.31 -4.40 4.45
N ILE A 130 16.58 -3.12 4.14
CA ILE A 130 16.37 -2.01 5.08
C ILE A 130 14.87 -1.83 5.32
N GLY A 131 14.08 -1.83 4.25
CA GLY A 131 12.63 -1.63 4.28
C GLY A 131 11.89 -2.59 5.20
N VAL A 132 12.27 -3.88 5.20
CA VAL A 132 11.68 -4.92 6.10
C VAL A 132 11.79 -4.51 7.58
N LYS A 133 12.91 -3.89 7.99
CA LYS A 133 13.13 -3.43 9.37
C LYS A 133 12.27 -2.22 9.74
N VAL A 134 11.73 -1.52 8.74
CA VAL A 134 10.87 -0.35 8.90
C VAL A 134 9.41 -0.75 8.97
N GLY A 135 8.94 -1.57 8.03
CA GLY A 135 7.57 -2.06 7.98
C GLY A 135 7.36 -3.09 6.86
N ALA A 136 6.37 -3.98 7.03
CA ALA A 136 6.12 -5.10 6.13
C ALA A 136 5.78 -4.68 4.69
N ASP A 137 5.07 -3.56 4.49
CA ASP A 137 4.70 -3.06 3.16
C ASP A 137 5.81 -2.21 2.50
N VAL A 138 6.86 -1.81 3.24
CA VAL A 138 7.93 -0.92 2.70
C VAL A 138 8.69 -1.56 1.52
N PRO A 139 9.06 -2.86 1.55
CA PRO A 139 9.69 -3.50 0.40
C PRO A 139 8.82 -3.46 -0.85
N PHE A 140 7.50 -3.68 -0.71
CA PHE A 140 6.58 -3.55 -1.84
C PHE A 140 6.55 -2.10 -2.37
N CYS A 141 6.49 -1.10 -1.49
CA CYS A 141 6.50 0.31 -1.89
C CYS A 141 7.80 0.72 -2.60
N LEU A 142 8.94 0.08 -2.29
CA LEU A 142 10.20 0.24 -3.04
C LEU A 142 10.14 -0.40 -4.42
N THR A 143 9.52 -1.57 -4.55
CA THR A 143 9.45 -2.38 -5.79
C THR A 143 8.32 -1.90 -6.70
N GLY A 144 7.10 -1.88 -6.19
CA GLY A 144 5.88 -1.49 -6.90
C GLY A 144 5.41 -2.44 -7.99
N GLY A 145 4.52 -1.94 -8.83
CA GLY A 145 3.87 -2.71 -9.89
C GLY A 145 2.88 -3.74 -9.35
N THR A 146 2.83 -4.91 -9.98
CA THR A 146 2.09 -6.09 -9.51
C THR A 146 3.07 -7.08 -8.91
N CYS A 147 2.90 -7.46 -7.65
CA CYS A 147 3.76 -8.43 -6.97
C CYS A 147 2.96 -9.46 -6.18
N LEU A 148 3.41 -10.72 -6.26
CA LEU A 148 3.12 -11.69 -5.22
C LEU A 148 3.99 -11.36 -4.01
N ALA A 149 3.38 -11.17 -2.84
CA ALA A 149 4.06 -10.99 -1.57
C ALA A 149 3.71 -12.17 -0.64
N GLN A 150 4.74 -12.81 -0.12
CA GLN A 150 4.64 -14.02 0.70
C GLN A 150 5.36 -13.85 2.05
N ASN A 151 5.24 -14.84 2.91
CA ASN A 151 5.71 -14.88 4.29
C ASN A 151 5.04 -13.76 5.09
N VAL A 152 5.74 -12.84 5.74
CA VAL A 152 5.13 -11.67 6.41
C VAL A 152 4.90 -10.48 5.45
N GLY A 153 5.12 -10.69 4.14
CA GLY A 153 4.91 -9.71 3.07
C GLY A 153 6.21 -9.20 2.41
N GLU A 154 7.36 -9.67 2.89
CA GLU A 154 8.69 -9.22 2.44
C GLU A 154 9.28 -10.03 1.28
N ILE A 155 8.77 -11.24 1.03
CA ILE A 155 9.23 -12.06 -0.11
C ILE A 155 8.40 -11.66 -1.33
N LEU A 156 9.00 -10.86 -2.20
CA LEU A 156 8.34 -10.29 -3.36
C LEU A 156 8.74 -11.01 -4.65
N SER A 157 7.74 -11.36 -5.45
CA SER A 157 7.92 -11.89 -6.80
C SER A 157 7.14 -11.00 -7.78
N PRO A 158 7.83 -10.21 -8.62
CA PRO A 158 7.17 -9.38 -9.62
C PRO A 158 6.37 -10.22 -10.62
N LEU A 159 5.23 -9.70 -11.03
CA LEU A 159 4.29 -10.29 -11.98
C LEU A 159 3.98 -9.29 -13.10
N PRO A 160 3.37 -9.74 -14.22
CA PRO A 160 2.87 -8.82 -15.24
C PRO A 160 2.00 -7.72 -14.61
N VAL A 161 2.29 -6.48 -14.97
CA VAL A 161 1.56 -5.32 -14.44
C VAL A 161 0.11 -5.40 -14.90
N LEU A 162 -0.81 -5.11 -13.99
CA LEU A 162 -2.21 -4.90 -14.34
C LEU A 162 -2.31 -3.61 -15.15
N ASP A 163 -2.66 -3.74 -16.43
CA ASP A 163 -2.80 -2.61 -17.37
C ASP A 163 -4.27 -2.48 -17.83
N ASP A 164 -4.56 -1.40 -18.57
CA ASP A 164 -5.83 -1.14 -19.26
C ASP A 164 -7.07 -1.23 -18.38
N CYS A 165 -6.98 -0.75 -17.14
CA CYS A 165 -8.12 -0.63 -16.26
C CYS A 165 -8.10 0.65 -15.45
N TYR A 166 -9.26 0.97 -14.87
CA TYR A 166 -9.47 2.10 -13.97
C TYR A 166 -9.84 1.58 -12.59
N ILE A 167 -9.38 2.28 -11.56
CA ILE A 167 -9.60 1.88 -10.18
C ILE A 167 -10.30 3.02 -9.45
N VAL A 168 -11.45 2.72 -8.85
CA VAL A 168 -12.14 3.65 -7.95
C VAL A 168 -11.84 3.23 -6.52
N LEU A 169 -11.30 4.15 -5.74
CA LEU A 169 -11.01 3.96 -4.31
C LEU A 169 -12.05 4.73 -3.51
N ALA A 170 -12.70 4.08 -2.58
CA ALA A 170 -13.71 4.68 -1.69
C ALA A 170 -13.32 4.40 -0.23
N LYS A 171 -12.95 5.44 0.52
CA LYS A 171 -12.50 5.31 1.92
C LYS A 171 -13.52 5.90 2.88
N PRO A 172 -14.19 5.07 3.72
CA PRO A 172 -15.02 5.53 4.84
C PRO A 172 -14.26 6.42 5.84
N ASP A 173 -14.97 7.30 6.55
CA ASP A 173 -14.37 8.24 7.52
C ASP A 173 -13.84 7.56 8.80
N ARG A 174 -13.92 6.24 8.88
CA ARG A 174 -13.34 5.42 9.98
C ARG A 174 -11.95 4.92 9.64
N GLY A 175 -11.18 4.52 10.65
CA GLY A 175 -10.00 3.68 10.51
C GLY A 175 -10.29 2.24 10.94
N VAL A 176 -9.48 1.30 10.49
CA VAL A 176 -9.43 -0.07 10.99
C VAL A 176 -8.02 -0.35 11.47
N SER A 177 -7.90 -0.86 12.68
CA SER A 177 -6.62 -1.27 13.25
C SER A 177 -6.16 -2.57 12.60
N THR A 178 -4.97 -2.56 12.00
CA THR A 178 -4.36 -3.79 11.46
C THR A 178 -4.20 -4.85 12.55
N LYS A 179 -3.83 -4.43 13.77
CA LYS A 179 -3.72 -5.36 14.89
C LYS A 179 -5.06 -6.04 15.20
N GLU A 180 -6.15 -5.27 15.31
CA GLU A 180 -7.49 -5.83 15.55
C GLU A 180 -7.91 -6.80 14.43
N ALA A 181 -7.52 -6.54 13.19
CA ALA A 181 -7.83 -7.44 12.08
C ALA A 181 -7.12 -8.80 12.22
N TYR A 182 -5.84 -8.81 12.61
CA TYR A 182 -5.13 -10.06 12.90
C TYR A 182 -5.62 -10.76 14.18
N ASP A 183 -5.93 -10.03 15.24
CA ASP A 183 -6.50 -10.58 16.46
C ASP A 183 -7.88 -11.25 16.19
N ALA A 184 -8.68 -10.65 15.29
CA ALA A 184 -9.94 -11.23 14.84
C ALA A 184 -9.72 -12.54 14.04
N PHE A 185 -8.68 -12.59 13.20
CA PHE A 185 -8.32 -13.83 12.50
C PHE A 185 -7.90 -14.94 13.48
N ASP A 186 -7.05 -14.63 14.47
CA ASP A 186 -6.54 -15.59 15.44
C ASP A 186 -7.64 -16.21 16.32
N THR A 187 -8.75 -15.50 16.52
CA THR A 187 -9.89 -15.95 17.32
C THR A 187 -11.02 -16.56 16.49
N ALA A 188 -10.99 -16.36 15.17
CA ALA A 188 -12.06 -16.82 14.29
C ALA A 188 -12.06 -18.34 14.12
N GLN A 189 -13.27 -18.91 14.11
CA GLN A 189 -13.50 -20.31 13.72
C GLN A 189 -14.04 -20.34 12.29
N ASN A 190 -13.57 -21.30 11.48
CA ASN A 190 -14.10 -21.54 10.13
C ASN A 190 -13.82 -20.42 9.11
N VAL A 191 -12.64 -19.80 9.14
CA VAL A 191 -12.19 -18.91 8.06
C VAL A 191 -12.04 -19.71 6.77
N ARG A 192 -12.62 -19.21 5.68
CA ARG A 192 -12.50 -19.82 4.35
C ARG A 192 -11.29 -19.25 3.65
N HIS A 193 -10.29 -20.10 3.39
CA HIS A 193 -9.14 -19.73 2.57
C HIS A 193 -9.51 -19.48 1.10
N LEU A 194 -8.69 -18.73 0.42
CA LEU A 194 -8.94 -18.26 -0.93
C LEU A 194 -8.28 -19.19 -1.97
N ASP A 195 -8.71 -19.08 -3.24
CA ASP A 195 -8.07 -19.79 -4.37
C ASP A 195 -6.77 -19.09 -4.79
N THR A 196 -5.73 -19.26 -3.99
CA THR A 196 -4.42 -18.63 -4.21
C THR A 196 -3.73 -19.16 -5.46
N CYS A 197 -3.89 -20.45 -5.79
CA CYS A 197 -3.30 -21.05 -6.98
C CYS A 197 -3.94 -20.51 -8.27
N GLY A 198 -5.28 -20.44 -8.31
CA GLY A 198 -6.00 -19.85 -9.45
C GLY A 198 -5.69 -18.37 -9.63
N MET A 199 -5.57 -17.60 -8.54
CA MET A 199 -5.17 -16.20 -8.60
C MET A 199 -3.75 -16.04 -9.15
N LEU A 200 -2.78 -16.82 -8.67
CA LEU A 200 -1.40 -16.76 -9.15
C LEU A 200 -1.31 -17.11 -10.64
N TYR A 201 -2.05 -18.11 -11.08
CA TYR A 201 -2.11 -18.48 -12.49
C TYR A 201 -2.66 -17.33 -13.34
N ALA A 202 -3.78 -16.72 -12.94
CA ALA A 202 -4.38 -15.57 -13.64
C ALA A 202 -3.41 -14.37 -13.70
N ALA A 203 -2.78 -14.04 -12.56
CA ALA A 203 -1.79 -12.96 -12.46
C ALA A 203 -0.55 -13.20 -13.33
N SER A 204 -0.05 -14.44 -13.40
CA SER A 204 1.10 -14.80 -14.25
C SER A 204 0.82 -14.64 -15.75
N LYS A 205 -0.46 -14.60 -16.16
CA LYS A 205 -0.90 -14.34 -17.53
C LYS A 205 -1.28 -12.89 -17.80
N GLY A 206 -1.35 -12.06 -16.75
CA GLY A 206 -1.87 -10.70 -16.86
C GLY A 206 -3.36 -10.65 -17.23
N ASP A 207 -4.12 -11.72 -16.92
CA ASP A 207 -5.54 -11.81 -17.29
C ASP A 207 -6.39 -11.01 -16.30
N LEU A 208 -6.72 -9.78 -16.69
CA LEU A 208 -7.50 -8.84 -15.87
C LEU A 208 -8.83 -9.46 -15.40
N TYR A 209 -9.57 -10.12 -16.29
CA TYR A 209 -10.90 -10.64 -15.97
C TYR A 209 -10.83 -11.82 -15.00
N GLU A 210 -9.86 -12.73 -15.18
CA GLU A 210 -9.66 -13.86 -14.28
C GLU A 210 -9.08 -13.42 -12.93
N ILE A 211 -8.24 -12.36 -12.89
CA ILE A 211 -7.80 -11.72 -11.64
C ILE A 211 -9.00 -11.14 -10.91
N CYS A 212 -9.84 -10.33 -11.59
CA CYS A 212 -11.02 -9.70 -11.00
C CYS A 212 -12.01 -10.72 -10.43
N LYS A 213 -12.23 -11.83 -11.13
CA LYS A 213 -13.11 -12.91 -10.69
C LYS A 213 -12.62 -13.59 -9.39
N ARG A 214 -11.30 -13.61 -9.16
CA ARG A 214 -10.68 -14.23 -7.99
C ARG A 214 -10.31 -13.24 -6.90
N THR A 215 -10.47 -11.94 -7.15
CA THR A 215 -10.19 -10.88 -6.20
C THR A 215 -11.00 -11.06 -4.93
N LYS A 216 -10.31 -11.27 -3.80
CA LYS A 216 -10.91 -11.46 -2.47
C LYS A 216 -9.93 -11.07 -1.37
N ASN A 217 -10.48 -10.76 -0.21
CA ASN A 217 -9.72 -10.42 0.97
C ASN A 217 -10.29 -11.18 2.18
N VAL A 218 -9.45 -11.96 2.85
CA VAL A 218 -9.86 -12.78 4.01
C VAL A 218 -10.44 -11.93 5.14
N PHE A 219 -9.92 -10.71 5.34
CA PHE A 219 -10.43 -9.81 6.37
C PHE A 219 -11.88 -9.37 6.15
N GLU A 220 -12.41 -9.46 4.92
CA GLU A 220 -13.84 -9.20 4.68
C GLU A 220 -14.77 -10.20 5.39
N GLN A 221 -14.26 -11.36 5.78
CA GLN A 221 -15.00 -12.35 6.56
C GLN A 221 -15.03 -12.02 8.06
N LEU A 222 -14.11 -11.16 8.55
CA LEU A 222 -13.80 -10.97 9.96
C LEU A 222 -14.06 -9.55 10.44
N ILE A 223 -13.81 -8.57 9.57
CA ILE A 223 -13.88 -7.15 9.93
C ILE A 223 -15.16 -6.55 9.37
N GLU A 224 -15.93 -5.96 10.26
CA GLU A 224 -17.14 -5.25 9.88
C GLU A 224 -16.83 -3.79 9.51
N VAL A 225 -17.12 -3.45 8.25
CA VAL A 225 -17.13 -2.08 7.71
C VAL A 225 -18.52 -1.86 7.12
N PRO A 226 -19.44 -1.21 7.84
CA PRO A 226 -20.82 -1.04 7.40
C PRO A 226 -20.96 -0.42 6.02
N GLU A 227 -20.10 0.52 5.68
CA GLU A 227 -20.08 1.21 4.39
C GLU A 227 -19.62 0.30 3.24
N ARG A 228 -18.97 -0.83 3.53
CA ARG A 228 -18.46 -1.76 2.51
C ARG A 228 -19.57 -2.30 1.60
N VAL A 229 -20.70 -2.70 2.18
CA VAL A 229 -21.80 -3.29 1.42
C VAL A 229 -22.41 -2.28 0.45
N PRO A 230 -22.85 -1.08 0.85
CA PRO A 230 -23.35 -0.08 -0.08
C PRO A 230 -22.30 0.38 -1.09
N ILE A 231 -21.01 0.52 -0.72
CA ILE A 231 -19.94 0.87 -1.67
C ILE A 231 -19.84 -0.19 -2.77
N LYS A 232 -19.68 -1.47 -2.39
CA LYS A 232 -19.59 -2.59 -3.36
C LYS A 232 -20.84 -2.68 -4.23
N SER A 233 -22.03 -2.45 -3.67
CA SER A 233 -23.30 -2.46 -4.42
C SER A 233 -23.32 -1.36 -5.49
N ILE A 234 -22.87 -0.15 -5.17
CA ILE A 234 -22.78 0.95 -6.13
C ILE A 234 -21.75 0.60 -7.22
N MET A 235 -20.54 0.23 -6.85
CA MET A 235 -19.48 -0.13 -7.81
C MET A 235 -19.97 -1.19 -8.80
N ASN A 236 -20.60 -2.27 -8.29
CA ASN A 236 -21.12 -3.35 -9.13
C ASN A 236 -22.26 -2.87 -10.06
N ARG A 237 -23.15 -2.00 -9.58
CA ARG A 237 -24.24 -1.42 -10.39
C ARG A 237 -23.71 -0.61 -11.58
N TYR A 238 -22.58 0.04 -11.40
CA TYR A 238 -21.92 0.83 -12.46
C TYR A 238 -20.91 0.02 -13.28
N GLY A 239 -20.90 -1.32 -13.13
CA GLY A 239 -20.16 -2.22 -14.01
C GLY A 239 -18.71 -2.47 -13.57
N ALA A 240 -18.41 -2.39 -12.27
CA ALA A 240 -17.13 -2.86 -11.78
C ALA A 240 -16.91 -4.35 -12.08
N LEU A 241 -15.78 -4.72 -12.62
CA LEU A 241 -15.36 -6.12 -12.82
C LEU A 241 -15.21 -6.85 -11.47
N THR A 242 -14.80 -6.11 -10.44
CA THR A 242 -14.75 -6.56 -9.05
C THR A 242 -14.81 -5.36 -8.11
N ALA A 243 -15.23 -5.62 -6.85
CA ALA A 243 -15.11 -4.67 -5.76
C ALA A 243 -14.65 -5.38 -4.48
N CYS A 244 -13.56 -4.92 -3.85
CA CYS A 244 -12.94 -5.58 -2.71
C CYS A 244 -12.33 -4.57 -1.74
N MET A 245 -12.16 -4.98 -0.48
CA MET A 245 -11.48 -4.18 0.55
C MET A 245 -9.95 -4.35 0.42
N SER A 246 -9.21 -3.26 0.55
CA SER A 246 -7.74 -3.27 0.55
C SER A 246 -7.16 -3.40 1.96
N GLY A 247 -6.19 -4.30 2.13
CA GLY A 247 -5.53 -4.53 3.42
C GLY A 247 -6.51 -4.90 4.52
N SER A 248 -6.29 -4.41 5.74
CA SER A 248 -7.24 -4.53 6.85
C SER A 248 -8.47 -3.61 6.69
N GLY A 249 -8.51 -2.81 5.64
CA GLY A 249 -9.55 -1.83 5.39
C GLY A 249 -9.22 -0.42 5.94
N PRO A 250 -10.19 0.50 5.94
CA PRO A 250 -11.57 0.32 5.48
C PRO A 250 -11.78 0.58 3.98
N THR A 251 -10.75 0.99 3.24
CA THR A 251 -10.89 1.34 1.82
C THR A 251 -11.44 0.17 1.02
N VAL A 252 -12.49 0.41 0.26
CA VAL A 252 -13.01 -0.49 -0.77
C VAL A 252 -12.61 0.07 -2.13
N TYR A 253 -12.10 -0.78 -2.99
CA TYR A 253 -11.79 -0.42 -4.36
C TYR A 253 -12.65 -1.22 -5.35
N GLY A 254 -12.90 -0.63 -6.52
CA GLY A 254 -13.52 -1.28 -7.66
C GLY A 254 -12.62 -1.16 -8.89
N ILE A 255 -12.54 -2.22 -9.69
CA ILE A 255 -11.79 -2.25 -10.96
C ILE A 255 -12.78 -2.19 -12.10
N PHE A 256 -12.52 -1.34 -13.10
CA PHE A 256 -13.37 -1.08 -14.25
C PHE A 256 -12.55 -1.20 -15.55
N ASP A 257 -13.16 -1.68 -16.59
CA ASP A 257 -12.63 -1.75 -17.94
C ASP A 257 -12.89 -0.49 -18.79
N ASP A 258 -13.64 0.47 -18.22
CA ASP A 258 -14.09 1.68 -18.90
C ASP A 258 -14.04 2.88 -17.96
N GLU A 259 -13.46 3.99 -18.44
CA GLU A 259 -13.28 5.20 -17.64
C GLU A 259 -14.60 5.86 -17.28
N SER A 260 -15.56 5.88 -18.19
CA SER A 260 -16.85 6.52 -17.97
C SER A 260 -17.67 5.79 -16.90
N LYS A 261 -17.58 4.45 -16.85
CA LYS A 261 -18.16 3.64 -15.77
C LYS A 261 -17.51 3.95 -14.42
N ALA A 262 -16.17 4.04 -14.39
CA ALA A 262 -15.43 4.37 -13.17
C ALA A 262 -15.82 5.76 -12.63
N GLN A 263 -15.88 6.77 -13.51
CA GLN A 263 -16.29 8.13 -13.15
C GLN A 263 -17.76 8.18 -12.65
N ALA A 264 -18.67 7.48 -13.33
CA ALA A 264 -20.07 7.42 -12.91
C ALA A 264 -20.23 6.73 -11.54
N ALA A 265 -19.46 5.65 -11.28
CA ALA A 265 -19.42 4.99 -9.99
C ALA A 265 -18.89 5.95 -8.89
N ALA A 266 -17.82 6.66 -9.17
CA ALA A 266 -17.23 7.62 -8.24
C ALA A 266 -18.21 8.75 -7.88
N GLU A 267 -18.97 9.27 -8.86
CA GLU A 267 -19.99 10.28 -8.60
C GLU A 267 -21.12 9.74 -7.72
N ALA A 268 -21.59 8.53 -7.99
CA ALA A 268 -22.65 7.89 -7.20
C ALA A 268 -22.21 7.59 -5.76
N LEU A 269 -20.93 7.27 -5.55
CA LEU A 269 -20.35 6.99 -4.23
C LEU A 269 -20.31 8.18 -3.29
N LYS A 270 -20.41 9.42 -3.80
CA LYS A 270 -20.49 10.64 -2.97
C LYS A 270 -21.68 10.64 -2.00
N SER A 271 -22.70 9.84 -2.29
CA SER A 271 -23.84 9.63 -1.38
C SER A 271 -23.51 8.77 -0.14
N VAL A 272 -22.38 8.07 -0.15
CA VAL A 272 -22.00 7.11 0.91
C VAL A 272 -20.72 7.55 1.63
N VAL A 273 -19.71 8.02 0.89
CA VAL A 273 -18.40 8.41 1.44
C VAL A 273 -17.90 9.71 0.81
N LYS A 274 -17.00 10.40 1.54
CA LYS A 274 -16.42 11.67 1.08
C LYS A 274 -15.12 11.48 0.31
N ASN A 275 -14.29 10.51 0.75
CA ASN A 275 -12.96 10.28 0.20
C ASN A 275 -13.05 9.26 -0.94
N ILE A 276 -13.10 9.76 -2.18
CA ILE A 276 -13.24 8.97 -3.40
C ILE A 276 -12.15 9.42 -4.38
N TYR A 277 -11.46 8.47 -4.98
CA TYR A 277 -10.41 8.71 -5.95
C TYR A 277 -10.62 7.80 -7.16
N VAL A 278 -10.46 8.35 -8.36
CA VAL A 278 -10.37 7.57 -9.60
C VAL A 278 -8.92 7.58 -10.03
N THR A 279 -8.34 6.41 -10.19
CA THR A 279 -6.91 6.23 -10.47
C THR A 279 -6.70 5.07 -11.45
N LYS A 280 -5.44 4.77 -11.74
CA LYS A 280 -5.01 3.65 -12.58
C LYS A 280 -3.96 2.79 -11.85
N PRO A 281 -3.68 1.58 -12.33
CA PRO A 281 -2.51 0.82 -11.88
C PRO A 281 -1.23 1.62 -12.16
N ALA A 282 -0.30 1.58 -11.22
CA ALA A 282 1.04 2.13 -11.37
C ALA A 282 2.07 1.02 -11.58
N LYS A 283 3.08 1.29 -12.43
CA LYS A 283 4.12 0.31 -12.79
C LYS A 283 5.27 0.22 -11.79
N CYS A 284 5.38 1.21 -10.91
CA CYS A 284 6.43 1.31 -9.89
C CYS A 284 5.84 1.78 -8.56
N GLY A 285 6.56 1.55 -7.47
CA GLY A 285 6.20 2.09 -6.16
C GLY A 285 6.63 3.53 -5.98
N LEU A 286 7.77 3.89 -6.58
CA LEU A 286 8.39 5.21 -6.48
C LEU A 286 8.73 5.76 -7.86
N GLU A 287 8.57 7.06 -8.01
CA GLU A 287 8.99 7.82 -9.19
C GLU A 287 9.75 9.07 -8.74
N LYS A 288 11.00 9.21 -9.18
CA LYS A 288 11.81 10.40 -8.88
C LYS A 288 11.35 11.56 -9.76
N ILE A 289 11.12 12.73 -9.15
CA ILE A 289 10.62 13.95 -9.82
C ILE A 289 11.49 15.17 -9.50
#